data_1929bdf3a5af7489b99604a6b99a8add
#
_entry.id   1929bdf3a5af7489b99604a6b99a8add
#
_cell.length_a   1.000
_cell.length_b   1.000
_cell.length_c   1.000
_cell.angle_alpha   90.00
_cell.angle_beta   90.00
_cell.angle_gamma   90.00
#
_symmetry.space_group_name_H-M   'P 1'
#
loop_
_entity.id
_entity.type
_entity.pdbx_description
1 polymer ?
#
loop_
_entity_poly.entity_id
_entity_poly.type
_entity_poly.pdbx_seq_one_letter_code
_entity_poly.pdbx_strand_id
1 'polypeptide(L)'
;LSNTSFNFIGILDIFGFEVFKNNGFEQLCINYTNEKLQNLFNTFIFEVEQQEYEKEGINWKLIEYPNNKDVIFMFEQKSIGFFPLLIEQCILKRGSDKMFYNSLIKNIDNNNFEISNKNMMKDLFKIKHYADDVTYTCKDFIYKNRNQIDPRIKILINNGFDFLKNLNLKKINLNSTNLKKNNIIYQFRNGLNNLLNNISQTKQHYIRCIKPNDENIKNNFNNERVIEQLKYCGIM
;
A
#
# COMPACT_ATOMS: atom_id res chain seq x y z
N LEU A 1 23.10 -24.47 -24.93
CA LEU A 1 22.84 -23.04 -24.61
C LEU A 1 23.09 -22.86 -23.12
N SER A 2 24.21 -22.22 -22.78
CA SER A 2 24.62 -21.92 -21.41
C SER A 2 23.60 -20.98 -20.79
N ASN A 3 22.89 -21.41 -19.75
CA ASN A 3 22.13 -20.55 -18.86
C ASN A 3 23.13 -19.66 -18.10
N THR A 4 23.50 -18.53 -18.68
CA THR A 4 24.21 -17.49 -17.95
C THR A 4 23.18 -16.82 -17.04
N SER A 5 23.13 -17.22 -15.76
CA SER A 5 22.42 -16.47 -14.72
C SER A 5 23.17 -15.14 -14.52
N PHE A 6 22.58 -14.06 -14.98
CA PHE A 6 23.13 -12.73 -14.69
C PHE A 6 22.81 -12.38 -13.24
N ASN A 7 23.84 -12.10 -12.46
CA ASN A 7 23.67 -11.46 -11.16
C ASN A 7 23.26 -9.99 -11.39
N PHE A 8 22.22 -9.52 -10.70
CA PHE A 8 21.79 -8.13 -10.77
C PHE A 8 21.71 -7.51 -9.37
N ILE A 9 21.90 -6.21 -9.31
CA ILE A 9 21.65 -5.40 -8.13
C ILE A 9 20.45 -4.53 -8.46
N GLY A 10 19.39 -4.62 -7.65
CA GLY A 10 18.18 -3.79 -7.76
C GLY A 10 18.19 -2.67 -6.73
N ILE A 11 17.66 -1.51 -7.11
CA ILE A 11 17.41 -0.39 -6.20
C ILE A 11 15.91 -0.14 -6.22
N LEU A 12 15.28 -0.13 -5.04
CA LEU A 12 13.90 0.26 -4.85
C LEU A 12 13.85 1.63 -4.18
N ASP A 13 13.30 2.61 -4.90
CA ASP A 13 13.00 3.94 -4.38
C ASP A 13 11.50 4.21 -4.54
N ILE A 14 10.80 4.38 -3.42
CA ILE A 14 9.34 4.55 -3.37
C ILE A 14 8.98 5.74 -2.48
N PHE A 15 7.73 6.20 -2.60
CA PHE A 15 7.18 7.18 -1.68
C PHE A 15 7.26 6.68 -0.25
N GLY A 16 7.76 7.52 0.66
CA GLY A 16 7.71 7.27 2.10
C GLY A 16 6.29 7.37 2.65
N PHE A 17 6.15 7.17 3.96
CA PHE A 17 4.89 7.31 4.66
C PHE A 17 4.38 8.76 4.56
N GLU A 18 3.08 8.94 4.27
CA GLU A 18 2.47 10.25 4.02
C GLU A 18 1.37 10.55 5.03
N VAL A 19 1.47 11.73 5.64
CA VAL A 19 0.42 12.32 6.48
C VAL A 19 0.19 13.76 6.04
N PHE A 20 -0.97 14.00 5.43
CA PHE A 20 -1.38 15.33 4.99
C PHE A 20 -2.62 15.80 5.75
N LYS A 21 -2.96 17.07 5.59
CA LYS A 21 -4.21 17.62 6.10
C LYS A 21 -5.44 16.91 5.52
N ASN A 22 -5.36 16.45 4.29
CA ASN A 22 -6.40 15.68 3.60
C ASN A 22 -5.74 14.43 2.98
N ASN A 23 -6.16 13.25 3.43
CA ASN A 23 -5.65 11.98 2.91
C ASN A 23 -6.79 11.25 2.20
N GLY A 24 -6.52 10.84 0.98
CA GLY A 24 -7.47 10.13 0.12
C GLY A 24 -7.01 8.71 -0.22
N PHE A 25 -7.53 8.21 -1.33
CA PHE A 25 -7.26 6.86 -1.83
C PHE A 25 -5.76 6.64 -2.12
N GLU A 26 -5.08 7.63 -2.69
CA GLU A 26 -3.67 7.53 -3.04
C GLU A 26 -2.79 7.40 -1.79
N GLN A 27 -3.02 8.26 -0.77
CA GLN A 27 -2.29 8.21 0.50
C GLN A 27 -2.52 6.89 1.21
N LEU A 28 -3.74 6.34 1.14
CA LEU A 28 -4.04 5.02 1.70
C LEU A 28 -3.20 3.93 1.01
N CYS A 29 -3.10 3.95 -0.31
CA CYS A 29 -2.29 2.99 -1.06
C CYS A 29 -0.79 3.11 -0.74
N ILE A 30 -0.28 4.34 -0.64
CA ILE A 30 1.11 4.63 -0.29
C ILE A 30 1.41 4.12 1.13
N ASN A 31 0.57 4.46 2.10
CA ASN A 31 0.76 4.08 3.49
C ASN A 31 0.61 2.56 3.69
N TYR A 32 -0.33 1.91 2.99
CA TYR A 32 -0.41 0.45 2.98
C TYR A 32 0.85 -0.21 2.37
N THR A 33 1.44 0.39 1.33
CA THR A 33 2.72 -0.11 0.79
C THR A 33 3.83 -0.03 1.83
N ASN A 34 3.90 1.09 2.55
CA ASN A 34 4.87 1.27 3.63
C ASN A 34 4.63 0.28 4.79
N GLU A 35 3.37 -0.03 5.14
CA GLU A 35 3.04 -1.11 6.10
C GLU A 35 3.61 -2.46 5.65
N LYS A 36 3.42 -2.82 4.39
CA LYS A 36 3.93 -4.10 3.84
C LYS A 36 5.45 -4.15 3.83
N LEU A 37 6.12 -3.06 3.46
CA LEU A 37 7.58 -2.97 3.47
C LEU A 37 8.16 -2.94 4.88
N GLN A 38 7.51 -2.25 5.81
CA GLN A 38 7.91 -2.28 7.22
C GLN A 38 7.77 -3.69 7.82
N ASN A 39 6.70 -4.40 7.48
CA ASN A 39 6.54 -5.79 7.91
C ASN A 39 7.64 -6.70 7.34
N LEU A 40 7.99 -6.52 6.06
CA LEU A 40 9.09 -7.26 5.45
C LEU A 40 10.44 -6.96 6.14
N PHE A 41 10.70 -5.68 6.43
CA PHE A 41 11.88 -5.24 7.19
C PHE A 41 11.92 -5.88 8.58
N ASN A 42 10.82 -5.82 9.33
CA ASN A 42 10.72 -6.39 10.67
C ASN A 42 10.96 -7.90 10.64
N THR A 43 10.37 -8.62 9.68
CA THR A 43 10.61 -10.06 9.52
C THR A 43 12.08 -10.36 9.25
N PHE A 44 12.72 -9.59 8.36
CA PHE A 44 14.13 -9.80 8.03
C PHE A 44 15.04 -9.52 9.24
N ILE A 45 14.90 -8.35 9.86
CA ILE A 45 15.83 -7.92 10.94
C ILE A 45 15.58 -8.69 12.24
N PHE A 46 14.33 -8.94 12.61
CA PHE A 46 14.02 -9.52 13.91
C PHE A 46 13.79 -11.03 13.88
N GLU A 47 13.16 -11.56 12.84
CA GLU A 47 12.86 -13.00 12.79
C GLU A 47 14.04 -13.81 12.22
N VAL A 48 14.61 -13.39 11.09
CA VAL A 48 15.68 -14.13 10.40
C VAL A 48 16.98 -14.05 11.16
N GLU A 49 17.41 -12.86 11.58
CA GLU A 49 18.65 -12.66 12.32
C GLU A 49 18.63 -13.38 13.67
N GLN A 50 17.50 -13.34 14.39
CA GLN A 50 17.39 -14.06 15.67
C GLN A 50 17.48 -15.59 15.49
N GLN A 51 16.90 -16.13 14.41
CA GLN A 51 17.02 -17.55 14.09
C GLN A 51 18.49 -17.95 13.80
N GLU A 52 19.26 -17.08 13.21
CA GLU A 52 20.68 -17.33 12.96
C GLU A 52 21.47 -17.34 14.28
N TYR A 53 21.21 -16.40 15.19
CA TYR A 53 21.84 -16.39 16.51
C TYR A 53 21.52 -17.67 17.32
N GLU A 54 20.29 -18.15 17.26
CA GLU A 54 19.91 -19.41 17.88
C GLU A 54 20.67 -20.61 17.30
N LYS A 55 20.84 -20.67 15.97
CA LYS A 55 21.62 -21.74 15.30
C LYS A 55 23.08 -21.71 15.66
N GLU A 56 23.65 -20.54 15.84
CA GLU A 56 25.04 -20.35 16.26
C GLU A 56 25.27 -20.55 17.75
N GLY A 57 24.21 -20.86 18.52
CA GLY A 57 24.28 -21.08 19.95
C GLY A 57 24.57 -19.81 20.77
N ILE A 58 24.32 -18.64 20.18
CA ILE A 58 24.45 -17.36 20.88
C ILE A 58 23.27 -17.21 21.83
N ASN A 59 23.59 -16.97 23.12
CA ASN A 59 22.53 -16.73 24.11
C ASN A 59 21.92 -15.34 23.89
N TRP A 60 20.81 -15.29 23.16
CA TRP A 60 20.11 -14.08 22.74
C TRP A 60 18.78 -13.93 23.48
N LYS A 61 18.50 -12.75 23.99
CA LYS A 61 17.18 -12.43 24.54
C LYS A 61 16.30 -11.94 23.40
N LEU A 62 15.21 -12.65 23.15
CA LEU A 62 14.20 -12.23 22.15
C LEU A 62 13.81 -10.76 22.36
N ILE A 63 13.98 -9.96 21.32
CA ILE A 63 13.56 -8.56 21.32
C ILE A 63 12.11 -8.52 20.82
N GLU A 64 11.23 -7.99 21.67
CA GLU A 64 9.88 -7.62 21.24
C GLU A 64 9.97 -6.39 20.35
N TYR A 65 9.36 -6.44 19.18
CA TYR A 65 9.31 -5.34 18.24
C TYR A 65 7.85 -4.99 17.88
N PRO A 66 7.57 -3.72 17.54
CA PRO A 66 6.24 -3.32 17.09
C PRO A 66 5.81 -4.11 15.87
N ASN A 67 4.70 -4.84 16.00
CA ASN A 67 4.18 -5.69 14.94
C ASN A 67 2.98 -5.02 14.28
N ASN A 68 3.05 -4.82 12.97
CA ASN A 68 1.99 -4.22 12.17
C ASN A 68 1.14 -5.25 11.39
N LYS A 69 1.24 -6.52 11.71
CA LYS A 69 0.48 -7.60 11.04
C LYS A 69 -1.03 -7.39 11.15
N ASP A 70 -1.51 -6.85 12.27
CA ASP A 70 -2.95 -6.60 12.48
C ASP A 70 -3.50 -5.51 11.56
N VAL A 71 -2.70 -4.47 11.28
CA VAL A 71 -3.06 -3.42 10.31
C VAL A 71 -3.14 -4.01 8.90
N ILE A 72 -2.13 -4.80 8.50
CA ILE A 72 -2.11 -5.47 7.20
C ILE A 72 -3.29 -6.44 7.07
N PHE A 73 -3.57 -7.24 8.12
CA PHE A 73 -4.69 -8.16 8.15
C PHE A 73 -6.04 -7.43 7.98
N MET A 74 -6.23 -6.31 8.65
CA MET A 74 -7.41 -5.46 8.50
C MET A 74 -7.64 -5.04 7.04
N PHE A 75 -6.58 -4.73 6.30
CA PHE A 75 -6.69 -4.41 4.88
C PHE A 75 -7.03 -5.61 4.01
N GLU A 76 -6.45 -6.79 4.30
CA GLU A 76 -6.43 -7.94 3.40
C GLU A 76 -7.44 -9.05 3.75
N GLN A 77 -8.01 -9.05 4.94
CA GLN A 77 -8.90 -10.10 5.42
C GLN A 77 -9.99 -10.42 4.40
N LYS A 78 -10.14 -11.71 4.08
CA LYS A 78 -11.12 -12.15 3.07
C LYS A 78 -12.53 -11.72 3.46
N SER A 79 -13.25 -11.19 2.51
CA SER A 79 -14.66 -10.76 2.56
C SER A 79 -14.95 -9.53 3.41
N ILE A 80 -14.28 -9.32 4.53
CA ILE A 80 -14.59 -8.25 5.49
C ILE A 80 -13.47 -7.23 5.67
N GLY A 81 -12.29 -7.46 5.07
CA GLY A 81 -11.19 -6.50 5.08
C GLY A 81 -11.48 -5.28 4.20
N PHE A 82 -10.72 -4.23 4.42
CA PHE A 82 -10.88 -2.94 3.76
C PHE A 82 -10.92 -3.06 2.22
N PHE A 83 -9.94 -3.75 1.63
CA PHE A 83 -9.87 -3.89 0.17
C PHE A 83 -10.96 -4.78 -0.43
N PRO A 84 -11.31 -5.95 0.13
CA PRO A 84 -12.47 -6.71 -0.31
C PRO A 84 -13.77 -5.89 -0.30
N LEU A 85 -14.03 -5.13 0.76
CA LEU A 85 -15.21 -4.26 0.86
C LEU A 85 -15.21 -3.16 -0.21
N LEU A 86 -14.04 -2.55 -0.47
CA LEU A 86 -13.90 -1.54 -1.53
C LEU A 86 -14.17 -2.15 -2.92
N ILE A 87 -13.60 -3.32 -3.20
CA ILE A 87 -13.81 -4.02 -4.47
C ILE A 87 -15.29 -4.39 -4.66
N GLU A 88 -15.95 -4.87 -3.61
CA GLU A 88 -17.36 -5.22 -3.64
C GLU A 88 -18.21 -4.01 -4.05
N GLN A 89 -18.00 -2.86 -3.41
CA GLN A 89 -18.73 -1.63 -3.73
C GLN A 89 -18.46 -1.12 -5.15
N CYS A 90 -17.27 -1.36 -5.69
CA CYS A 90 -16.97 -1.03 -7.09
C CYS A 90 -17.73 -1.89 -8.10
N ILE A 91 -18.06 -3.14 -7.74
CA ILE A 91 -18.78 -4.09 -8.59
C ILE A 91 -20.29 -3.83 -8.57
N LEU A 92 -20.80 -3.40 -7.43
CA LEU A 92 -22.23 -3.13 -7.27
C LEU A 92 -22.67 -1.97 -8.17
N LYS A 93 -23.81 -2.13 -8.88
CA LYS A 93 -24.37 -1.11 -9.76
C LYS A 93 -24.64 0.23 -9.06
N ARG A 94 -25.04 0.17 -7.81
CA ARG A 94 -25.33 1.35 -6.95
C ARG A 94 -24.28 1.61 -5.91
N GLY A 95 -23.11 0.96 -6.01
CA GLY A 95 -22.02 1.16 -5.05
C GLY A 95 -21.54 2.62 -5.05
N SER A 96 -21.32 3.16 -3.87
CA SER A 96 -20.93 4.57 -3.64
C SER A 96 -19.97 4.67 -2.45
N ASP A 97 -19.26 5.81 -2.35
CA ASP A 97 -18.37 6.09 -1.24
C ASP A 97 -19.10 6.01 0.11
N LYS A 98 -20.36 6.48 0.17
CA LYS A 98 -21.19 6.38 1.37
C LYS A 98 -21.52 4.94 1.76
N MET A 99 -21.86 4.10 0.79
CA MET A 99 -22.11 2.68 1.04
C MET A 99 -20.84 1.96 1.46
N PHE A 100 -19.72 2.32 0.87
CA PHE A 100 -18.41 1.82 1.27
C PHE A 100 -18.09 2.20 2.73
N TYR A 101 -18.24 3.47 3.09
CA TYR A 101 -18.04 3.95 4.46
C TYR A 101 -18.92 3.18 5.47
N ASN A 102 -20.21 3.01 5.15
CA ASN A 102 -21.12 2.26 6.01
C ASN A 102 -20.70 0.78 6.14
N SER A 103 -20.16 0.18 5.07
CA SER A 103 -19.64 -1.19 5.12
C SER A 103 -18.39 -1.31 5.97
N LEU A 104 -17.51 -0.31 6.00
CA LEU A 104 -16.37 -0.26 6.91
C LEU A 104 -16.82 -0.26 8.38
N ILE A 105 -17.76 0.63 8.71
CA ILE A 105 -18.30 0.73 10.09
C ILE A 105 -18.87 -0.61 10.55
N LYS A 106 -19.56 -1.31 9.66
CA LYS A 106 -20.26 -2.56 10.00
C LYS A 106 -19.32 -3.75 10.15
N ASN A 107 -18.26 -3.82 9.38
CA ASN A 107 -17.49 -5.04 9.20
C ASN A 107 -16.07 -4.99 9.76
N ILE A 108 -15.48 -3.79 9.93
CA ILE A 108 -14.12 -3.68 10.46
C ILE A 108 -14.21 -3.55 11.97
N ASP A 109 -13.81 -4.63 12.66
CA ASP A 109 -13.57 -4.67 14.10
C ASP A 109 -12.06 -4.86 14.32
N ASN A 110 -11.36 -3.75 14.51
CA ASN A 110 -9.91 -3.73 14.67
C ASN A 110 -9.49 -2.52 15.51
N ASN A 111 -8.61 -2.73 16.48
CA ASN A 111 -8.12 -1.69 17.38
C ASN A 111 -7.35 -0.55 16.67
N ASN A 112 -6.90 -0.80 15.45
CA ASN A 112 -6.21 0.18 14.61
C ASN A 112 -7.16 0.97 13.71
N PHE A 113 -8.47 0.73 13.80
CA PHE A 113 -9.49 1.41 12.99
C PHE A 113 -10.45 2.20 13.89
N GLU A 114 -10.61 3.48 13.61
CA GLU A 114 -11.52 4.34 14.34
C GLU A 114 -12.39 5.17 13.38
N ILE A 115 -13.66 5.32 13.74
CA ILE A 115 -14.57 6.23 13.04
C ILE A 115 -14.44 7.62 13.63
N SER A 116 -14.16 8.61 12.79
CA SER A 116 -14.06 9.98 13.23
C SER A 116 -15.45 10.59 13.40
N ASN A 117 -15.96 10.59 14.64
CA ASN A 117 -17.29 11.11 14.99
C ASN A 117 -17.44 12.65 14.89
N LYS A 118 -16.36 13.39 14.64
CA LYS A 118 -16.36 14.87 14.70
C LYS A 118 -17.13 15.55 13.56
N ASN A 119 -17.46 14.82 12.47
CA ASN A 119 -18.30 15.38 11.40
C ASN A 119 -18.98 14.24 10.64
N MET A 120 -20.20 13.88 11.01
CA MET A 120 -21.04 12.90 10.29
C MET A 120 -21.23 13.22 8.78
N MET A 121 -20.89 14.44 8.35
CA MET A 121 -21.00 14.87 6.96
C MET A 121 -19.82 14.51 6.06
N LYS A 122 -18.68 14.02 6.60
CA LYS A 122 -17.46 13.89 5.79
C LYS A 122 -16.98 12.46 5.53
N ASP A 123 -17.69 11.43 6.03
CA ASP A 123 -17.29 10.03 5.85
C ASP A 123 -15.78 9.81 6.12
N LEU A 124 -15.35 10.23 7.33
CA LEU A 124 -13.96 10.18 7.78
C LEU A 124 -13.73 8.94 8.65
N PHE A 125 -12.61 8.29 8.44
CA PHE A 125 -12.12 7.21 9.29
C PHE A 125 -10.63 7.43 9.58
N LYS A 126 -10.15 6.88 10.69
CA LYS A 126 -8.77 6.95 11.10
C LYS A 126 -8.17 5.54 11.16
N ILE A 127 -6.94 5.40 10.70
CA ILE A 127 -6.14 4.19 10.82
C ILE A 127 -4.89 4.53 11.64
N LYS A 128 -4.62 3.72 12.66
CA LYS A 128 -3.37 3.75 13.42
C LYS A 128 -2.35 2.90 12.69
N HIS A 129 -1.48 3.55 11.95
CA HIS A 129 -0.39 2.91 11.25
C HIS A 129 0.85 2.75 12.14
N TYR A 130 1.85 2.00 11.67
CA TYR A 130 3.10 1.84 12.41
C TYR A 130 3.82 3.18 12.67
N ALA A 131 3.68 4.14 11.78
CA ALA A 131 4.38 5.42 11.81
C ALA A 131 3.58 6.52 12.51
N ASP A 132 2.27 6.61 12.25
CA ASP A 132 1.40 7.66 12.80
C ASP A 132 -0.08 7.31 12.60
N ASP A 133 -0.94 8.03 13.31
CA ASP A 133 -2.39 7.99 13.14
C ASP A 133 -2.82 8.85 11.95
N VAL A 134 -3.43 8.26 10.93
CA VAL A 134 -3.84 8.98 9.73
C VAL A 134 -5.35 8.99 9.57
N THR A 135 -5.92 10.17 9.40
CA THR A 135 -7.34 10.35 9.08
C THR A 135 -7.54 10.44 7.57
N TYR A 136 -8.40 9.58 7.04
CA TYR A 136 -8.74 9.49 5.63
C TYR A 136 -10.18 9.91 5.37
N THR A 137 -10.43 10.39 4.14
CA THR A 137 -11.79 10.60 3.63
C THR A 137 -12.13 9.55 2.58
N CYS A 138 -13.34 8.97 2.65
CA CYS A 138 -13.83 8.03 1.64
C CYS A 138 -14.14 8.68 0.29
N LYS A 139 -14.05 10.00 0.19
CA LYS A 139 -14.38 10.73 -1.04
C LYS A 139 -13.59 10.22 -2.23
N ASP A 140 -14.30 9.95 -3.32
CA ASP A 140 -13.77 9.50 -4.61
C ASP A 140 -13.08 8.10 -4.58
N PHE A 141 -13.19 7.32 -3.49
CA PHE A 141 -12.58 5.99 -3.40
C PHE A 141 -13.14 5.04 -4.46
N ILE A 142 -14.47 5.01 -4.63
CA ILE A 142 -15.11 4.15 -5.63
C ILE A 142 -14.74 4.62 -7.04
N TYR A 143 -14.78 5.93 -7.30
CA TYR A 143 -14.43 6.48 -8.60
C TYR A 143 -12.98 6.16 -8.99
N LYS A 144 -12.03 6.44 -8.11
CA LYS A 144 -10.59 6.20 -8.32
C LYS A 144 -10.25 4.72 -8.46
N ASN A 145 -10.96 3.86 -7.73
CA ASN A 145 -10.71 2.43 -7.77
C ASN A 145 -11.34 1.73 -8.99
N ARG A 146 -12.37 2.31 -9.61
CA ARG A 146 -12.98 1.79 -10.84
C ARG A 146 -12.07 2.07 -12.03
N ASN A 147 -11.36 1.05 -12.51
CA ASN A 147 -10.61 1.12 -13.76
C ASN A 147 -11.53 0.80 -14.95
N GLN A 148 -12.50 1.66 -15.20
CA GLN A 148 -13.44 1.48 -16.30
C GLN A 148 -13.09 2.46 -17.44
N ILE A 149 -12.65 1.90 -18.55
CA ILE A 149 -12.57 2.66 -19.80
C ILE A 149 -14.02 2.91 -20.28
N ASP A 150 -14.36 4.17 -20.51
CA ASP A 150 -15.66 4.55 -21.06
C ASP A 150 -15.98 3.68 -22.30
N PRO A 151 -17.18 3.06 -22.39
CA PRO A 151 -17.56 2.24 -23.52
C PRO A 151 -17.40 2.96 -24.87
N ARG A 152 -17.58 4.28 -24.90
CA ARG A 152 -17.38 5.12 -26.12
C ARG A 152 -15.92 5.14 -26.54
N ILE A 153 -14.99 5.21 -25.58
CA ILE A 153 -13.55 5.12 -25.85
C ILE A 153 -13.20 3.73 -26.38
N LYS A 154 -13.81 2.65 -25.83
CA LYS A 154 -13.64 1.30 -26.37
C LYS A 154 -14.09 1.20 -27.83
N ILE A 155 -15.23 1.78 -28.16
CA ILE A 155 -15.73 1.82 -29.53
C ILE A 155 -14.78 2.60 -30.46
N LEU A 156 -14.28 3.74 -30.00
CA LEU A 156 -13.30 4.55 -30.75
C LEU A 156 -11.99 3.80 -30.98
N ILE A 157 -11.47 3.08 -29.96
CA ILE A 157 -10.26 2.26 -30.10
C ILE A 157 -10.47 1.11 -31.08
N ASN A 158 -11.62 0.42 -31.01
CA ASN A 158 -11.91 -0.73 -31.85
C ASN A 158 -12.25 -0.34 -33.30
N ASN A 159 -12.93 0.78 -33.51
CA ASN A 159 -13.39 1.25 -34.83
C ASN A 159 -12.52 2.36 -35.41
N GLY A 160 -11.65 2.97 -34.60
CA GLY A 160 -10.78 4.07 -34.99
C GLY A 160 -9.45 3.58 -35.54
N PHE A 161 -8.86 4.39 -36.34
CA PHE A 161 -7.55 4.39 -36.98
C PHE A 161 -6.74 3.09 -36.89
N ASP A 162 -6.37 2.53 -38.04
CA ASP A 162 -5.48 1.34 -38.12
C ASP A 162 -4.17 1.48 -37.36
N PHE A 163 -3.71 2.71 -37.13
CA PHE A 163 -2.60 3.05 -36.25
C PHE A 163 -2.81 2.56 -34.81
N LEU A 164 -4.00 2.71 -34.21
CA LEU A 164 -4.29 2.25 -32.84
C LEU A 164 -4.40 0.72 -32.79
N LYS A 165 -4.82 0.06 -33.86
CA LYS A 165 -4.84 -1.41 -33.97
C LYS A 165 -3.41 -1.97 -34.01
N ASN A 166 -2.48 -1.25 -34.60
CA ASN A 166 -1.06 -1.64 -34.75
C ASN A 166 -0.24 -1.39 -33.46
N LEU A 167 -0.73 -0.59 -32.50
CA LEU A 167 -0.07 -0.31 -31.22
C LEU A 167 -0.12 -1.48 -30.20
N ASN A 168 -0.30 -2.72 -30.68
CA ASN A 168 -0.26 -3.93 -29.82
C ASN A 168 -1.07 -3.82 -28.51
N LEU A 169 -2.20 -3.09 -28.55
CA LEU A 169 -3.16 -2.96 -27.46
C LEU A 169 -3.83 -4.29 -27.06
N LYS A 170 -3.35 -5.41 -27.64
CA LYS A 170 -3.75 -6.78 -27.25
C LYS A 170 -3.59 -7.09 -25.76
N LYS A 171 -2.84 -6.26 -25.00
CA LYS A 171 -2.73 -6.40 -23.56
C LYS A 171 -3.82 -5.68 -22.76
N ILE A 172 -4.55 -4.75 -23.34
CA ILE A 172 -5.75 -4.21 -22.70
C ILE A 172 -6.84 -5.24 -22.91
N ASN A 173 -7.03 -6.10 -21.94
CA ASN A 173 -8.08 -7.14 -21.95
C ASN A 173 -9.46 -6.46 -21.87
N LEU A 174 -9.89 -5.86 -22.98
CA LEU A 174 -11.17 -5.12 -23.13
C LEU A 174 -12.37 -6.04 -22.84
N ASN A 175 -12.15 -7.36 -22.87
CA ASN A 175 -13.16 -8.41 -22.68
C ASN A 175 -13.04 -9.12 -21.33
N SER A 176 -12.26 -8.60 -20.36
CA SER A 176 -12.23 -9.27 -19.07
C SER A 176 -13.60 -9.11 -18.40
N THR A 177 -14.38 -10.16 -18.46
CA THR A 177 -15.66 -10.31 -17.74
C THR A 177 -15.47 -10.34 -16.22
N ASN A 178 -14.23 -10.43 -15.77
CA ASN A 178 -13.90 -10.48 -14.35
C ASN A 178 -13.81 -9.07 -13.77
N LEU A 179 -14.95 -8.54 -13.33
CA LEU A 179 -15.08 -7.21 -12.73
C LEU A 179 -14.14 -6.96 -11.56
N LYS A 180 -13.76 -8.02 -10.82
CA LYS A 180 -12.81 -7.92 -9.71
C LYS A 180 -11.42 -7.55 -10.19
N LYS A 181 -10.94 -8.15 -11.28
CA LYS A 181 -9.60 -7.89 -11.82
C LYS A 181 -9.43 -6.49 -12.44
N ASN A 182 -10.54 -5.82 -12.73
CA ASN A 182 -10.51 -4.48 -13.32
C ASN A 182 -10.39 -3.35 -12.29
N ASN A 183 -10.37 -3.66 -10.99
CA ASN A 183 -10.17 -2.65 -9.96
C ASN A 183 -8.69 -2.32 -9.79
N ILE A 184 -8.38 -1.03 -9.58
CA ILE A 184 -7.01 -0.56 -9.36
C ILE A 184 -6.39 -1.23 -8.14
N ILE A 185 -7.11 -1.30 -7.02
CA ILE A 185 -6.58 -1.90 -5.80
C ILE A 185 -6.27 -3.39 -5.95
N TYR A 186 -7.03 -4.12 -6.79
CA TYR A 186 -6.72 -5.51 -7.08
C TYR A 186 -5.38 -5.65 -7.84
N GLN A 187 -5.19 -4.83 -8.88
CA GLN A 187 -3.96 -4.82 -9.67
C GLN A 187 -2.77 -4.35 -8.85
N PHE A 188 -2.96 -3.29 -8.07
CA PHE A 188 -1.98 -2.73 -7.16
C PHE A 188 -1.48 -3.77 -6.14
N ARG A 189 -2.39 -4.45 -5.44
CA ARG A 189 -2.02 -5.50 -4.47
C ARG A 189 -1.23 -6.64 -5.12
N ASN A 190 -1.64 -7.09 -6.30
CA ASN A 190 -0.92 -8.14 -7.01
C ASN A 190 0.48 -7.68 -7.42
N GLY A 191 0.61 -6.46 -7.94
CA GLY A 191 1.90 -5.85 -8.26
C GLY A 191 2.81 -5.73 -7.04
N LEU A 192 2.27 -5.22 -5.93
CA LEU A 192 2.99 -5.09 -4.67
C LEU A 192 3.43 -6.45 -4.12
N ASN A 193 2.55 -7.44 -4.09
CA ASN A 193 2.90 -8.77 -3.61
C ASN A 193 4.00 -9.42 -4.47
N ASN A 194 3.95 -9.26 -5.80
CA ASN A 194 5.01 -9.74 -6.68
C ASN A 194 6.34 -9.03 -6.41
N LEU A 195 6.32 -7.72 -6.19
CA LEU A 195 7.51 -6.94 -5.81
C LEU A 195 8.11 -7.45 -4.50
N LEU A 196 7.28 -7.60 -3.45
CA LEU A 196 7.71 -8.09 -2.15
C LEU A 196 8.29 -9.52 -2.22
N ASN A 197 7.66 -10.40 -3.01
CA ASN A 197 8.16 -11.75 -3.23
C ASN A 197 9.54 -11.72 -3.93
N ASN A 198 9.73 -10.85 -4.91
CA ASN A 198 11.03 -10.70 -5.57
C ASN A 198 12.10 -10.20 -4.60
N ILE A 199 11.78 -9.20 -3.77
CA ILE A 199 12.70 -8.65 -2.76
C ILE A 199 13.06 -9.74 -1.73
N SER A 200 12.09 -10.50 -1.23
CA SER A 200 12.31 -11.53 -0.21
C SER A 200 13.23 -12.68 -0.68
N GLN A 201 13.37 -12.86 -2.01
CA GLN A 201 14.28 -13.85 -2.60
C GLN A 201 15.72 -13.33 -2.82
N THR A 202 15.97 -12.05 -2.50
CA THR A 202 17.28 -11.42 -2.67
C THR A 202 17.94 -11.13 -1.33
N LYS A 203 19.25 -10.87 -1.34
CA LYS A 203 19.94 -10.32 -0.16
C LYS A 203 19.55 -8.86 -0.01
N GLN A 204 18.85 -8.54 1.07
CA GLN A 204 18.28 -7.23 1.30
C GLN A 204 19.28 -6.30 2.01
N HIS A 205 19.34 -5.05 1.56
CA HIS A 205 20.08 -3.98 2.19
C HIS A 205 19.17 -2.76 2.30
N TYR A 206 19.09 -2.17 3.49
CA TYR A 206 18.19 -1.05 3.77
C TYR A 206 18.99 0.23 3.96
N ILE A 207 18.65 1.26 3.17
CA ILE A 207 19.24 2.59 3.27
C ILE A 207 18.13 3.55 3.69
N ARG A 208 18.33 4.26 4.79
CA ARG A 208 17.42 5.28 5.31
C ARG A 208 18.09 6.65 5.20
N CYS A 209 17.52 7.53 4.39
CA CYS A 209 18.03 8.89 4.20
C CYS A 209 17.24 9.84 5.09
N ILE A 210 17.93 10.54 5.99
CA ILE A 210 17.34 11.52 6.90
C ILE A 210 17.79 12.91 6.49
N LYS A 211 16.81 13.80 6.23
CA LYS A 211 17.06 15.19 5.86
C LYS A 211 17.10 16.03 7.14
N PRO A 212 18.21 16.73 7.42
CA PRO A 212 18.35 17.46 8.68
C PRO A 212 17.46 18.70 8.80
N ASN A 213 17.07 19.32 7.67
CA ASN A 213 16.14 20.45 7.58
C ASN A 213 15.52 20.49 6.19
N ASP A 214 14.41 21.22 6.01
CA ASP A 214 13.72 21.32 4.72
C ASP A 214 14.30 22.41 3.81
N GLU A 215 15.02 23.39 4.38
CA GLU A 215 15.61 24.52 3.65
C GLU A 215 16.93 24.19 2.94
N ASN A 216 17.50 22.99 3.16
CA ASN A 216 18.83 22.59 2.67
C ASN A 216 19.98 23.50 3.14
N ILE A 217 19.85 24.09 4.33
CA ILE A 217 20.88 24.95 4.93
C ILE A 217 21.88 24.08 5.70
N LYS A 218 23.17 24.26 5.43
CA LYS A 218 24.24 23.55 6.15
C LYS A 218 24.29 24.00 7.63
N ASN A 219 24.64 23.08 8.51
CA ASN A 219 24.76 23.31 9.96
C ASN A 219 23.46 23.72 10.65
N ASN A 220 22.30 23.50 9.99
CA ASN A 220 20.99 23.65 10.59
C ASN A 220 20.37 22.27 10.80
N PHE A 221 20.09 21.90 12.06
CA PHE A 221 19.50 20.61 12.42
C PHE A 221 18.15 20.84 13.11
N ASN A 222 17.08 20.44 12.45
CA ASN A 222 15.72 20.53 12.97
C ASN A 222 15.34 19.20 13.66
N ASN A 223 15.35 19.19 14.99
CA ASN A 223 15.09 18.02 15.81
C ASN A 223 13.69 17.42 15.53
N GLU A 224 12.67 18.25 15.46
CA GLU A 224 11.28 17.82 15.24
C GLU A 224 11.15 17.11 13.89
N ARG A 225 11.70 17.71 12.84
CA ARG A 225 11.70 17.15 11.49
C ARG A 225 12.46 15.83 11.40
N VAL A 226 13.57 15.70 12.09
CA VAL A 226 14.35 14.46 12.12
C VAL A 226 13.62 13.37 12.90
N ILE A 227 13.03 13.68 14.05
CA ILE A 227 12.23 12.72 14.85
C ILE A 227 11.05 12.20 14.03
N GLU A 228 10.32 13.08 13.33
CA GLU A 228 9.23 12.71 12.43
C GLU A 228 9.69 11.71 11.37
N GLN A 229 10.81 11.98 10.70
CA GLN A 229 11.37 11.09 9.69
C GLN A 229 11.81 9.74 10.27
N LEU A 230 12.39 9.72 11.46
CA LEU A 230 12.78 8.46 12.14
C LEU A 230 11.55 7.59 12.43
N LYS A 231 10.44 8.18 12.88
CA LYS A 231 9.16 7.48 13.04
C LYS A 231 8.65 6.93 11.71
N TYR A 232 8.63 7.75 10.66
CA TYR A 232 8.15 7.34 9.33
C TYR A 232 9.03 6.27 8.68
N CYS A 233 10.31 6.22 9.05
CA CYS A 233 11.23 5.16 8.64
C CYS A 233 11.11 3.87 9.50
N GLY A 234 10.28 3.88 10.55
CA GLY A 234 10.12 2.73 11.44
C GLY A 234 11.38 2.39 12.23
N ILE A 235 12.16 3.41 12.65
CA ILE A 235 13.39 3.26 13.42
C ILE A 235 13.13 3.54 14.92
N MET A 236 12.03 4.22 15.23
CA MET A 236 11.61 4.58 16.59
C MET A 236 10.33 3.86 16.96
#